data_35311e278049d3d1801b7e09e8c08bc4
#
_entry.id   35311e278049d3d1801b7e09e8c08bc4
#
_cell.length_a   1.000
_cell.length_b   1.000
_cell.length_c   1.000
_cell.angle_alpha   90.00
_cell.angle_beta   90.00
_cell.angle_gamma   90.00
#
_symmetry.space_group_name_H-M   'P 1'
#
loop_
_entity.id
_entity.type
_entity.pdbx_description
1 polymer ?
#
loop_
_entity_poly.entity_id
_entity_poly.type
_entity_poly.pdbx_seq_one_letter_code
_entity_poly.pdbx_strand_id
1 'polypeptide(L)'
;MRLRIVIGFCICSFSSVAQTLGGNTVFNFLNLPNTPQLTALGGVNVSKISDDIGLACNNPALLTSSMHTQMNAVFNSFYAGIKVYDLALGYRSEKLNTNFLWNLNYFNYGSIQQTDASGNVFGTLRPVDWVMQVSASRKYMEKWNYGATLKFINSNYGLYRSNGIAVDVGVLYDDSVKLFSASVLAKNMGFQLKQYAGTDAQDLPFDLEIGITKRLQNAPFGFSFTANHLQQFDIRYSDTAFNNENGFSNGSNSKTSFDKIFRHFVFAADIYLGDKVEVTAGYNYLRRQELNIGNSGNGLNGFSLGVGVLLRKIQIRYALAAYEGNTTYSQLGLNLKLNQYFGLGKFGERIGW
;
A
#
# COMPACT_ATOMS: atom_id res chain seq x y z
N MET A 1 -2.08 -46.44 9.30
CA MET A 1 -1.68 -45.64 10.49
C MET A 1 -1.88 -44.18 10.14
N ARG A 2 -2.98 -43.56 10.61
CA ARG A 2 -3.33 -42.17 10.26
C ARG A 2 -2.72 -41.23 11.27
N LEU A 3 -1.73 -40.46 10.89
CA LEU A 3 -1.09 -39.44 11.71
C LEU A 3 -2.02 -38.20 11.79
N ARG A 4 -2.68 -38.01 12.93
CA ARG A 4 -3.46 -36.80 13.22
C ARG A 4 -2.49 -35.73 13.72
N ILE A 5 -2.20 -34.75 12.84
CA ILE A 5 -1.49 -33.53 13.24
C ILE A 5 -2.49 -32.65 13.97
N VAL A 6 -2.35 -32.56 15.28
CA VAL A 6 -3.06 -31.58 16.12
C VAL A 6 -2.22 -30.30 16.08
N ILE A 7 -2.66 -29.31 15.29
CA ILE A 7 -2.09 -27.96 15.33
C ILE A 7 -2.67 -27.28 16.56
N GLY A 8 -1.90 -27.24 17.63
CA GLY A 8 -2.20 -26.43 18.80
C GLY A 8 -2.06 -24.95 18.48
N PHE A 9 -3.17 -24.26 18.33
CA PHE A 9 -3.24 -22.81 18.17
C PHE A 9 -3.02 -22.18 19.55
N CYS A 10 -1.77 -21.80 19.86
CA CYS A 10 -1.46 -20.99 21.04
C CYS A 10 -1.98 -19.57 20.82
N ILE A 11 -3.16 -19.28 21.34
CA ILE A 11 -3.70 -17.93 21.45
C ILE A 11 -2.94 -17.24 22.60
N CYS A 12 -1.84 -16.57 22.28
CA CYS A 12 -1.22 -15.63 23.20
C CYS A 12 -2.12 -14.38 23.26
N SER A 13 -2.86 -14.23 24.32
CA SER A 13 -3.60 -13.01 24.64
C SER A 13 -2.60 -11.89 24.99
N PHE A 14 -2.16 -11.13 23.99
CA PHE A 14 -1.49 -9.87 24.24
C PHE A 14 -2.54 -8.83 24.57
N SER A 15 -2.66 -8.47 25.85
CA SER A 15 -3.40 -7.29 26.29
C SER A 15 -2.56 -6.05 25.92
N SER A 16 -2.58 -5.65 24.64
CA SER A 16 -2.00 -4.40 24.22
C SER A 16 -3.02 -3.28 24.46
N VAL A 17 -2.78 -2.46 25.44
CA VAL A 17 -3.47 -1.18 25.63
C VAL A 17 -2.84 -0.22 24.63
N ALA A 18 -3.21 -0.32 23.36
CA ALA A 18 -2.75 0.59 22.33
C ALA A 18 -3.70 1.79 22.26
N GLN A 19 -3.31 2.88 22.89
CA GLN A 19 -3.85 4.19 22.54
C GLN A 19 -3.15 4.65 21.26
N THR A 20 -3.86 4.79 20.16
CA THR A 20 -3.33 5.41 18.94
C THR A 20 -3.29 6.92 19.13
N LEU A 21 -2.17 7.40 19.62
CA LEU A 21 -1.78 8.79 19.41
C LEU A 21 -1.20 8.87 17.98
N GLY A 22 -1.66 9.84 17.19
CA GLY A 22 -1.05 10.14 15.90
C GLY A 22 0.46 10.39 16.10
N GLY A 23 1.30 9.73 15.28
CA GLY A 23 2.74 9.82 15.43
C GLY A 23 3.41 8.70 16.23
N ASN A 24 2.68 7.68 16.68
CA ASN A 24 3.25 6.54 17.42
C ASN A 24 4.06 5.56 16.54
N THR A 25 4.00 5.69 15.22
CA THR A 25 4.75 4.84 14.31
C THR A 25 5.73 5.65 13.48
N VAL A 26 6.88 5.06 13.22
CA VAL A 26 7.90 5.60 12.32
C VAL A 26 7.66 5.12 10.89
N PHE A 27 8.19 5.84 9.89
CA PHE A 27 8.11 5.48 8.47
C PHE A 27 6.68 5.41 7.93
N ASN A 28 5.80 6.32 8.35
CA ASN A 28 4.39 6.36 7.93
C ASN A 28 4.18 6.47 6.41
N PHE A 29 5.20 6.88 5.64
CA PHE A 29 5.15 6.88 4.20
C PHE A 29 4.94 5.47 3.58
N LEU A 30 5.19 4.38 4.33
CA LEU A 30 4.90 3.01 3.92
C LEU A 30 3.40 2.70 3.77
N ASN A 31 2.53 3.54 4.34
CA ASN A 31 1.07 3.42 4.21
C ASN A 31 0.52 4.11 2.96
N LEU A 32 1.34 4.88 2.26
CA LEU A 32 0.90 5.56 1.04
C LEU A 32 0.84 4.59 -0.15
N PRO A 33 -0.19 4.68 -1.01
CA PRO A 33 -0.29 3.83 -2.18
C PRO A 33 0.83 4.15 -3.17
N ASN A 34 1.54 3.11 -3.61
CA ASN A 34 2.69 3.22 -4.49
C ASN A 34 2.33 3.20 -5.99
N THR A 35 1.09 2.84 -6.36
CA THR A 35 0.67 2.76 -7.77
C THR A 35 -0.68 3.41 -8.02
N PRO A 36 -0.94 3.90 -9.26
CA PRO A 36 -2.23 4.48 -9.62
C PRO A 36 -3.39 3.50 -9.43
N GLN A 37 -3.17 2.22 -9.70
CA GLN A 37 -4.24 1.23 -9.53
C GLN A 37 -4.61 1.07 -8.05
N LEU A 38 -3.62 1.01 -7.15
CA LEU A 38 -3.89 0.94 -5.71
C LEU A 38 -4.58 2.22 -5.21
N THR A 39 -4.13 3.39 -5.69
CA THR A 39 -4.77 4.68 -5.37
C THR A 39 -6.23 4.69 -5.79
N ALA A 40 -6.54 4.27 -7.03
CA ALA A 40 -7.90 4.20 -7.55
C ALA A 40 -8.81 3.26 -6.74
N LEU A 41 -8.24 2.18 -6.19
CA LEU A 41 -8.93 1.21 -5.33
C LEU A 41 -9.17 1.72 -3.89
N GLY A 42 -8.95 3.00 -3.60
CA GLY A 42 -9.13 3.57 -2.27
C GLY A 42 -7.85 3.64 -1.43
N GLY A 43 -6.70 3.30 -2.00
CA GLY A 43 -5.38 3.31 -1.35
C GLY A 43 -5.00 2.00 -0.68
N VAL A 44 -5.95 1.07 -0.48
CA VAL A 44 -5.73 -0.23 0.14
C VAL A 44 -6.50 -1.30 -0.63
N ASN A 45 -5.81 -2.31 -1.12
CA ASN A 45 -6.40 -3.51 -1.72
C ASN A 45 -5.38 -4.65 -1.73
N VAL A 46 -5.79 -5.84 -1.30
CA VAL A 46 -4.90 -7.01 -1.19
C VAL A 46 -5.32 -8.19 -2.04
N SER A 47 -6.50 -8.12 -2.68
CA SER A 47 -7.11 -9.28 -3.34
C SER A 47 -7.32 -9.11 -4.83
N LYS A 48 -7.21 -7.89 -5.39
CA LYS A 48 -7.43 -7.67 -6.82
C LYS A 48 -6.30 -8.27 -7.66
N ILE A 49 -6.67 -9.27 -8.46
CA ILE A 49 -5.76 -9.85 -9.44
C ILE A 49 -5.72 -8.95 -10.68
N SER A 50 -4.53 -8.55 -11.07
CA SER A 50 -4.27 -7.69 -12.21
C SER A 50 -2.94 -8.10 -12.86
N ASP A 51 -2.75 -7.75 -14.13
CA ASP A 51 -1.47 -7.86 -14.83
C ASP A 51 -0.60 -6.58 -14.59
N ASP A 52 -0.75 -5.96 -13.44
CA ASP A 52 0.03 -4.80 -12.99
C ASP A 52 0.96 -5.20 -11.84
N ILE A 53 2.25 -5.25 -12.12
CA ILE A 53 3.27 -5.60 -11.13
C ILE A 53 3.28 -4.66 -9.92
N GLY A 54 2.79 -3.43 -10.08
CA GLY A 54 2.69 -2.45 -8.99
C GLY A 54 1.80 -2.92 -7.83
N LEU A 55 0.72 -3.67 -8.10
CA LEU A 55 -0.10 -4.25 -7.03
C LEU A 55 0.65 -5.32 -6.24
N ALA A 56 1.55 -6.06 -6.88
CA ALA A 56 2.38 -7.06 -6.22
C ALA A 56 3.42 -6.43 -5.27
N CYS A 57 3.78 -5.15 -5.45
CA CYS A 57 4.60 -4.41 -4.50
C CYS A 57 3.89 -4.22 -3.14
N ASN A 58 2.55 -4.17 -3.16
CA ASN A 58 1.75 -4.04 -1.93
C ASN A 58 1.47 -5.41 -1.28
N ASN A 59 1.15 -6.44 -2.09
CA ASN A 59 0.91 -7.80 -1.60
C ASN A 59 1.71 -8.81 -2.45
N PRO A 60 2.76 -9.44 -1.89
CA PRO A 60 3.60 -10.37 -2.62
C PRO A 60 2.85 -11.61 -3.15
N ALA A 61 1.71 -11.98 -2.56
CA ALA A 61 0.91 -13.09 -3.05
C ALA A 61 0.20 -12.79 -4.39
N LEU A 62 0.11 -11.53 -4.81
CA LEU A 62 -0.41 -11.11 -6.12
C LEU A 62 0.62 -11.26 -7.25
N LEU A 63 1.89 -11.50 -6.92
CA LEU A 63 2.96 -11.66 -7.90
C LEU A 63 2.83 -12.97 -8.65
N THR A 64 2.62 -12.89 -9.96
CA THR A 64 2.37 -14.05 -10.84
C THR A 64 3.43 -14.20 -11.93
N SER A 65 3.43 -15.34 -12.61
CA SER A 65 4.35 -15.61 -13.73
C SER A 65 4.13 -14.69 -14.94
N SER A 66 2.94 -14.15 -15.13
CA SER A 66 2.63 -13.20 -16.21
C SER A 66 3.36 -11.86 -16.08
N MET A 67 3.85 -11.56 -14.86
CA MET A 67 4.63 -10.36 -14.55
C MET A 67 6.13 -10.51 -14.84
N HIS A 68 6.54 -11.64 -15.45
CA HIS A 68 7.93 -11.82 -15.88
C HIS A 68 8.36 -10.74 -16.86
N THR A 69 9.53 -10.13 -16.62
CA THR A 69 10.10 -9.02 -17.39
C THR A 69 9.20 -7.76 -17.46
N GLN A 70 8.23 -7.64 -16.56
CA GLN A 70 7.51 -6.39 -16.41
C GLN A 70 8.35 -5.38 -15.63
N MET A 71 8.27 -4.13 -16.08
CA MET A 71 8.76 -2.95 -15.37
C MET A 71 7.59 -2.00 -15.16
N ASN A 72 7.38 -1.59 -13.92
CA ASN A 72 6.45 -0.52 -13.59
C ASN A 72 7.24 0.70 -13.14
N ALA A 73 6.91 1.87 -13.68
CA ALA A 73 7.46 3.16 -13.27
C ALA A 73 6.30 4.11 -12.95
N VAL A 74 6.29 4.66 -11.74
CA VAL A 74 5.26 5.57 -11.27
C VAL A 74 5.87 6.91 -10.91
N PHE A 75 5.21 7.95 -11.35
CA PHE A 75 5.44 9.31 -10.92
C PHE A 75 4.21 9.83 -10.20
N ASN A 76 4.45 10.45 -9.06
CA ASN A 76 3.41 11.01 -8.24
C ASN A 76 3.79 12.42 -7.80
N SER A 77 2.86 13.35 -8.00
CA SER A 77 2.95 14.72 -7.51
C SER A 77 2.03 14.87 -6.30
N PHE A 78 2.65 15.10 -5.17
CA PHE A 78 1.98 15.36 -3.91
C PHE A 78 1.82 16.87 -3.68
N TYR A 79 1.08 17.25 -2.64
CA TYR A 79 1.01 18.63 -2.18
C TYR A 79 2.41 19.16 -1.73
N ALA A 80 2.53 20.45 -1.58
CA ALA A 80 3.77 21.13 -1.14
C ALA A 80 5.02 20.82 -1.98
N GLY A 81 4.87 20.38 -3.24
CA GLY A 81 5.99 20.09 -4.12
C GLY A 81 6.71 18.77 -3.84
N ILE A 82 6.18 17.92 -2.97
CA ILE A 82 6.68 16.57 -2.72
C ILE A 82 6.51 15.72 -3.99
N LYS A 83 7.57 15.02 -4.37
CA LYS A 83 7.59 14.11 -5.52
C LYS A 83 7.90 12.70 -5.08
N VAL A 84 7.12 11.74 -5.56
CA VAL A 84 7.34 10.32 -5.27
C VAL A 84 7.56 9.57 -6.56
N TYR A 85 8.55 8.71 -6.56
CA TYR A 85 8.93 7.85 -7.67
C TYR A 85 8.89 6.40 -7.20
N ASP A 86 8.28 5.54 -7.98
CA ASP A 86 8.28 4.09 -7.74
C ASP A 86 8.79 3.38 -8.99
N LEU A 87 9.68 2.41 -8.79
CA LEU A 87 10.21 1.57 -9.86
C LEU A 87 10.14 0.11 -9.41
N ALA A 88 9.43 -0.72 -10.17
CA ALA A 88 9.33 -2.14 -9.91
C ALA A 88 9.78 -2.98 -11.12
N LEU A 89 10.42 -4.11 -10.87
CA LEU A 89 10.90 -5.06 -11.87
C LEU A 89 10.52 -6.48 -11.46
N GLY A 90 9.88 -7.21 -12.37
CA GLY A 90 9.48 -8.60 -12.17
C GLY A 90 10.40 -9.59 -12.89
N TYR A 91 10.73 -10.67 -12.22
CA TYR A 91 11.50 -11.76 -12.78
C TYR A 91 10.94 -13.11 -12.34
N ARG A 92 10.79 -14.04 -13.26
CA ARG A 92 10.44 -15.43 -12.95
C ARG A 92 11.65 -16.33 -13.15
N SER A 93 11.97 -17.11 -12.14
CA SER A 93 12.94 -18.21 -12.25
C SER A 93 12.19 -19.53 -12.46
N GLU A 94 12.31 -20.10 -13.66
CA GLU A 94 11.72 -21.42 -13.96
C GLU A 94 12.39 -22.52 -13.13
N LYS A 95 13.71 -22.44 -12.94
CA LYS A 95 14.48 -23.41 -12.15
C LYS A 95 14.01 -23.50 -10.69
N LEU A 96 13.67 -22.37 -10.08
CA LEU A 96 13.17 -22.29 -8.71
C LEU A 96 11.65 -22.37 -8.62
N ASN A 97 10.94 -22.34 -9.76
CA ASN A 97 9.49 -22.20 -9.85
C ASN A 97 8.96 -21.06 -8.95
N THR A 98 9.67 -19.92 -8.96
CA THR A 98 9.44 -18.77 -8.06
C THR A 98 9.42 -17.49 -8.88
N ASN A 99 8.46 -16.62 -8.57
CA ASN A 99 8.41 -15.26 -9.10
C ASN A 99 9.13 -14.35 -8.11
N PHE A 100 9.93 -13.44 -8.62
CA PHE A 100 10.65 -12.42 -7.87
C PHE A 100 10.22 -11.03 -8.32
N LEU A 101 10.24 -10.10 -7.39
CA LEU A 101 10.02 -8.69 -7.65
C LEU A 101 11.09 -7.90 -6.89
N TRP A 102 11.67 -6.92 -7.56
CA TRP A 102 12.46 -5.87 -6.93
C TRP A 102 11.71 -4.54 -7.09
N ASN A 103 11.67 -3.74 -6.03
CA ASN A 103 11.02 -2.43 -6.06
C ASN A 103 11.82 -1.41 -5.25
N LEU A 104 11.84 -0.17 -5.74
CA LEU A 104 12.36 1.01 -5.05
C LEU A 104 11.27 2.10 -5.08
N ASN A 105 10.85 2.53 -3.90
CA ASN A 105 9.96 3.67 -3.73
C ASN A 105 10.73 4.80 -3.06
N TYR A 106 10.74 6.00 -3.66
CA TYR A 106 11.57 7.13 -3.28
C TYR A 106 10.74 8.41 -3.15
N PHE A 107 10.81 9.03 -1.98
CA PHE A 107 10.13 10.28 -1.62
C PHE A 107 11.13 11.43 -1.57
N ASN A 108 10.91 12.48 -2.34
CA ASN A 108 11.67 13.72 -2.33
C ASN A 108 10.76 14.84 -1.82
N TYR A 109 11.06 15.33 -0.63
CA TYR A 109 10.27 16.39 0.01
C TYR A 109 10.66 17.80 -0.45
N GLY A 110 11.56 17.92 -1.44
CA GLY A 110 12.01 19.21 -1.93
C GLY A 110 13.05 19.87 -1.02
N SER A 111 13.13 21.18 -1.09
CA SER A 111 14.04 21.99 -0.28
C SER A 111 13.26 22.76 0.78
N ILE A 112 13.57 22.52 2.03
CA ILE A 112 12.96 23.16 3.20
C ILE A 112 13.99 24.09 3.85
N GLN A 113 13.60 25.35 4.09
CA GLN A 113 14.47 26.28 4.80
C GLN A 113 14.55 25.89 6.28
N GLN A 114 15.77 25.86 6.81
CA GLN A 114 16.01 25.70 8.25
C GLN A 114 15.98 27.07 8.91
N THR A 115 15.08 27.26 9.86
CA THR A 115 14.91 28.51 10.60
C THR A 115 15.15 28.26 12.09
N ASP A 116 15.68 29.29 12.77
CA ASP A 116 15.70 29.32 14.24
C ASP A 116 14.32 29.75 14.80
N ALA A 117 14.19 29.74 16.12
CA ALA A 117 12.95 30.15 16.78
C ALA A 117 12.57 31.63 16.53
N SER A 118 13.50 32.45 16.07
CA SER A 118 13.31 33.86 15.71
C SER A 118 12.98 34.06 14.22
N GLY A 119 12.95 32.97 13.44
CA GLY A 119 12.64 33.00 12.00
C GLY A 119 13.84 33.26 11.09
N ASN A 120 15.07 33.35 11.62
CA ASN A 120 16.26 33.54 10.81
C ASN A 120 16.60 32.26 10.05
N VAL A 121 16.85 32.36 8.74
CA VAL A 121 17.23 31.25 7.89
C VAL A 121 18.72 30.99 8.02
N PHE A 122 19.12 29.79 8.44
CA PHE A 122 20.54 29.41 8.58
C PHE A 122 20.98 28.26 7.67
N GLY A 123 20.04 27.66 6.91
CA GLY A 123 20.37 26.59 6.00
C GLY A 123 19.20 26.08 5.17
N THR A 124 19.47 25.08 4.36
CA THR A 124 18.46 24.37 3.55
C THR A 124 18.59 22.88 3.79
N LEU A 125 17.48 22.24 4.10
CA LEU A 125 17.34 20.81 4.28
C LEU A 125 16.68 20.20 3.03
N ARG A 126 17.10 19.01 2.62
CA ARG A 126 16.47 18.20 1.58
C ARG A 126 16.09 16.84 2.16
N PRO A 127 14.93 16.72 2.76
CA PRO A 127 14.49 15.45 3.33
C PRO A 127 14.21 14.42 2.24
N VAL A 128 14.50 13.16 2.56
CA VAL A 128 14.32 12.03 1.65
C VAL A 128 13.97 10.79 2.44
N ASP A 129 12.92 10.11 2.01
CA ASP A 129 12.60 8.75 2.44
C ASP A 129 12.70 7.79 1.27
N TRP A 130 13.12 6.57 1.51
CA TRP A 130 13.02 5.52 0.52
C TRP A 130 12.91 4.14 1.15
N VAL A 131 12.26 3.24 0.42
CA VAL A 131 12.20 1.83 0.74
C VAL A 131 12.59 1.01 -0.48
N MET A 132 13.53 0.10 -0.28
CA MET A 132 13.88 -0.94 -1.23
C MET A 132 13.32 -2.27 -0.75
N GLN A 133 12.66 -2.99 -1.64
CA GLN A 133 12.06 -4.27 -1.29
C GLN A 133 12.32 -5.34 -2.33
N VAL A 134 12.44 -6.58 -1.84
CA VAL A 134 12.53 -7.77 -2.66
C VAL A 134 11.43 -8.72 -2.23
N SER A 135 10.60 -9.14 -3.19
CA SER A 135 9.51 -10.07 -2.94
C SER A 135 9.74 -11.38 -3.68
N ALA A 136 9.24 -12.46 -3.10
CA ALA A 136 9.20 -13.78 -3.71
C ALA A 136 7.81 -14.38 -3.54
N SER A 137 7.29 -15.02 -4.60
CA SER A 137 6.01 -15.71 -4.54
C SER A 137 6.04 -17.05 -5.25
N ARG A 138 5.19 -17.96 -4.78
CA ARG A 138 4.94 -19.25 -5.40
C ARG A 138 3.46 -19.56 -5.44
N LYS A 139 3.07 -20.27 -6.50
CA LYS A 139 1.76 -20.89 -6.61
C LYS A 139 1.80 -22.25 -5.91
N TYR A 140 0.81 -22.52 -5.05
CA TYR A 140 0.59 -23.81 -4.39
C TYR A 140 -0.76 -24.38 -4.82
N MET A 141 -0.76 -25.58 -5.36
CA MET A 141 -1.92 -26.14 -6.04
C MET A 141 -2.41 -25.16 -7.14
N GLU A 142 -3.67 -25.28 -7.56
CA GLU A 142 -4.17 -24.47 -8.68
C GLU A 142 -4.68 -23.08 -8.26
N LYS A 143 -5.07 -22.92 -6.98
CA LYS A 143 -5.83 -21.75 -6.53
C LYS A 143 -5.15 -20.94 -5.44
N TRP A 144 -4.03 -21.38 -4.90
CA TRP A 144 -3.36 -20.72 -3.81
C TRP A 144 -2.03 -20.11 -4.25
N ASN A 145 -1.81 -18.86 -3.93
CA ASN A 145 -0.52 -18.19 -4.05
C ASN A 145 -0.10 -17.72 -2.66
N TYR A 146 1.18 -17.82 -2.36
CA TYR A 146 1.76 -17.25 -1.16
C TYR A 146 3.02 -16.49 -1.54
N GLY A 147 3.32 -15.45 -0.79
CA GLY A 147 4.49 -14.63 -1.03
C GLY A 147 5.00 -13.96 0.23
N ALA A 148 6.25 -13.58 0.17
CA ALA A 148 6.90 -12.80 1.21
C ALA A 148 7.72 -11.67 0.58
N THR A 149 7.81 -10.54 1.27
CA THR A 149 8.62 -9.38 0.92
C THR A 149 9.56 -9.06 2.05
N LEU A 150 10.81 -8.76 1.73
CA LEU A 150 11.77 -8.16 2.64
C LEU A 150 11.97 -6.69 2.23
N LYS A 151 11.88 -5.78 3.21
CA LYS A 151 12.02 -4.34 3.03
C LYS A 151 13.22 -3.81 3.80
N PHE A 152 13.98 -2.94 3.17
CA PHE A 152 14.94 -2.07 3.84
C PHE A 152 14.47 -0.62 3.68
N ILE A 153 14.34 0.08 4.80
CA ILE A 153 13.73 1.40 4.91
C ILE A 153 14.78 2.39 5.36
N ASN A 154 14.82 3.55 4.74
CA ASN A 154 15.71 4.63 5.12
C ASN A 154 15.00 5.97 5.10
N SER A 155 15.24 6.75 6.13
CA SER A 155 14.71 8.10 6.29
C SER A 155 15.84 9.06 6.66
N ASN A 156 15.93 10.18 5.92
CA ASN A 156 17.00 11.16 6.09
C ASN A 156 16.44 12.58 6.09
N TYR A 157 16.48 13.22 7.25
CA TYR A 157 16.11 14.62 7.48
C TYR A 157 17.32 15.41 7.95
N GLY A 158 18.45 15.26 7.27
CA GLY A 158 19.70 15.93 7.60
C GLY A 158 20.42 15.32 8.81
N LEU A 159 20.31 15.95 9.97
CA LEU A 159 20.87 15.44 11.23
C LEU A 159 20.06 14.26 11.78
N TYR A 160 18.78 14.20 11.48
CA TYR A 160 17.87 13.13 11.91
C TYR A 160 17.82 12.04 10.84
N ARG A 161 18.41 10.90 11.14
CA ARG A 161 18.44 9.75 10.23
C ARG A 161 17.99 8.50 10.96
N SER A 162 17.11 7.75 10.31
CA SER A 162 16.62 6.49 10.80
C SER A 162 16.61 5.45 9.69
N ASN A 163 16.78 4.19 10.03
CA ASN A 163 16.57 3.09 9.11
C ASN A 163 15.94 1.90 9.82
N GLY A 164 15.31 1.03 9.05
CA GLY A 164 14.61 -0.13 9.56
C GLY A 164 14.52 -1.25 8.54
N ILE A 165 14.07 -2.39 9.02
CA ILE A 165 13.74 -3.56 8.20
C ILE A 165 12.32 -4.02 8.51
N ALA A 166 11.64 -4.54 7.50
CA ALA A 166 10.32 -5.10 7.64
C ALA A 166 10.10 -6.30 6.72
N VAL A 167 9.12 -7.12 7.06
CA VAL A 167 8.69 -8.27 6.26
C VAL A 167 7.19 -8.17 6.06
N ASP A 168 6.74 -8.46 4.82
CA ASP A 168 5.33 -8.70 4.54
C ASP A 168 5.14 -10.17 4.20
N VAL A 169 3.99 -10.73 4.59
CA VAL A 169 3.60 -12.11 4.25
C VAL A 169 2.16 -12.10 3.78
N GLY A 170 1.94 -12.60 2.56
CA GLY A 170 0.63 -12.65 1.94
C GLY A 170 0.23 -14.06 1.50
N VAL A 171 -1.07 -14.33 1.58
CA VAL A 171 -1.69 -15.54 1.02
C VAL A 171 -2.90 -15.11 0.21
N LEU A 172 -3.02 -15.64 -1.00
CA LEU A 172 -4.11 -15.35 -1.93
C LEU A 172 -4.76 -16.67 -2.37
N TYR A 173 -6.07 -16.71 -2.29
CA TYR A 173 -6.91 -17.67 -2.97
C TYR A 173 -7.46 -17.06 -4.26
N ASP A 174 -7.25 -17.73 -5.40
CA ASP A 174 -7.70 -17.30 -6.72
C ASP A 174 -8.53 -18.41 -7.38
N ASP A 175 -9.80 -18.14 -7.63
CA ASP A 175 -10.68 -18.99 -8.43
C ASP A 175 -10.99 -18.29 -9.77
N SER A 176 -10.13 -18.52 -10.76
CA SER A 176 -10.24 -17.91 -12.09
C SER A 176 -11.54 -18.30 -12.83
N VAL A 177 -12.13 -19.47 -12.53
CA VAL A 177 -13.40 -19.90 -13.11
C VAL A 177 -14.56 -19.10 -12.55
N LYS A 178 -14.55 -18.87 -11.24
CA LYS A 178 -15.56 -18.07 -10.57
C LYS A 178 -15.29 -16.57 -10.63
N LEU A 179 -14.13 -16.16 -11.13
CA LEU A 179 -13.64 -14.77 -11.11
C LEU A 179 -13.70 -14.17 -9.70
N PHE A 180 -13.25 -14.95 -8.71
CA PHE A 180 -13.26 -14.61 -7.30
C PHE A 180 -11.88 -14.79 -6.70
N SER A 181 -11.45 -13.82 -5.93
CA SER A 181 -10.21 -13.88 -5.16
C SER A 181 -10.41 -13.39 -3.74
N ALA A 182 -9.65 -13.96 -2.82
CA ALA A 182 -9.61 -13.56 -1.42
C ALA A 182 -8.17 -13.61 -0.91
N SER A 183 -7.75 -12.66 -0.11
CA SER A 183 -6.38 -12.58 0.37
C SER A 183 -6.31 -12.11 1.81
N VAL A 184 -5.25 -12.57 2.50
CA VAL A 184 -4.82 -12.09 3.80
C VAL A 184 -3.37 -11.63 3.68
N LEU A 185 -3.07 -10.47 4.24
CA LEU A 185 -1.75 -9.86 4.23
C LEU A 185 -1.40 -9.35 5.64
N ALA A 186 -0.25 -9.76 6.15
CA ALA A 186 0.42 -9.11 7.27
C ALA A 186 1.56 -8.26 6.71
N LYS A 187 1.51 -6.96 6.93
CA LYS A 187 2.36 -5.95 6.29
C LYS A 187 3.20 -5.21 7.31
N ASN A 188 4.43 -4.85 6.93
CA ASN A 188 5.36 -4.05 7.72
C ASN A 188 5.70 -4.65 9.11
N MET A 189 5.77 -5.97 9.22
CA MET A 189 6.28 -6.66 10.42
C MET A 189 7.79 -6.39 10.54
N GLY A 190 8.20 -5.52 11.45
CA GLY A 190 9.61 -5.14 11.53
C GLY A 190 9.93 -4.20 12.67
N PHE A 191 11.13 -3.63 12.63
CA PHE A 191 11.64 -2.73 13.66
C PHE A 191 12.68 -1.75 13.09
N GLN A 192 12.91 -0.66 13.84
CA GLN A 192 14.02 0.26 13.57
C GLN A 192 15.36 -0.39 13.89
N LEU A 193 16.30 -0.33 12.94
CA LEU A 193 17.71 -0.68 13.17
C LEU A 193 18.48 0.49 13.77
N LYS A 194 18.12 1.71 13.37
CA LYS A 194 18.67 2.95 13.89
C LYS A 194 17.54 3.95 14.13
N GLN A 195 17.46 4.46 15.34
CA GLN A 195 16.49 5.49 15.74
C GLN A 195 16.95 6.88 15.26
N TYR A 196 16.01 7.84 15.20
CA TYR A 196 16.38 9.23 15.03
C TYR A 196 17.16 9.72 16.26
N ALA A 197 18.07 10.66 16.06
CA ALA A 197 18.86 11.20 17.17
C ALA A 197 17.94 11.88 18.21
N GLY A 198 18.06 11.45 19.46
CA GLY A 198 17.27 12.00 20.58
C GLY A 198 15.85 11.44 20.73
N THR A 199 15.52 10.34 20.07
CA THR A 199 14.22 9.67 20.22
C THR A 199 14.39 8.22 20.69
N ASP A 200 13.35 7.69 21.32
CA ASP A 200 13.23 6.28 21.64
C ASP A 200 12.84 5.48 20.39
N ALA A 201 12.93 4.13 20.47
CA ALA A 201 12.48 3.23 19.43
C ALA A 201 10.96 3.36 19.24
N GLN A 202 10.55 3.48 17.97
CA GLN A 202 9.15 3.56 17.59
C GLN A 202 8.79 2.34 16.75
N ASP A 203 7.55 1.90 16.85
CA ASP A 203 7.03 0.79 16.06
C ASP A 203 6.86 1.19 14.58
N LEU A 204 7.03 0.23 13.69
CA LEU A 204 6.68 0.37 12.28
C LEU A 204 5.15 0.34 12.12
N PRO A 205 4.61 0.88 11.01
CA PRO A 205 3.18 0.87 10.74
C PRO A 205 2.71 -0.54 10.32
N PHE A 206 2.68 -1.46 11.28
CA PHE A 206 2.17 -2.82 11.08
C PHE A 206 0.70 -2.77 10.68
N ASP A 207 0.32 -3.56 9.67
CA ASP A 207 -1.06 -3.67 9.23
C ASP A 207 -1.43 -5.12 8.91
N LEU A 208 -2.59 -5.56 9.42
CA LEU A 208 -3.22 -6.82 9.07
C LEU A 208 -4.44 -6.53 8.20
N GLU A 209 -4.36 -6.99 6.95
CA GLU A 209 -5.35 -6.72 5.91
C GLU A 209 -6.00 -8.00 5.41
N ILE A 210 -7.31 -7.96 5.15
CA ILE A 210 -8.08 -9.03 4.50
C ILE A 210 -8.90 -8.41 3.38
N GLY A 211 -8.89 -9.04 2.21
CA GLY A 211 -9.65 -8.52 1.07
C GLY A 211 -10.31 -9.62 0.26
N ILE A 212 -11.39 -9.24 -0.40
CA ILE A 212 -12.08 -10.05 -1.40
C ILE A 212 -12.30 -9.23 -2.64
N THR A 213 -12.22 -9.88 -3.81
CA THR A 213 -12.54 -9.26 -5.09
C THR A 213 -13.38 -10.22 -5.92
N LYS A 214 -14.43 -9.71 -6.53
CA LYS A 214 -15.33 -10.46 -7.42
C LYS A 214 -15.57 -9.69 -8.70
N ARG A 215 -15.23 -10.30 -9.83
CA ARG A 215 -15.64 -9.82 -11.15
C ARG A 215 -16.90 -10.57 -11.58
N LEU A 216 -17.85 -9.86 -12.16
CA LEU A 216 -19.07 -10.47 -12.66
C LEU A 216 -18.81 -11.12 -14.03
N GLN A 217 -19.34 -12.34 -14.25
CA GLN A 217 -19.09 -13.11 -15.49
C GLN A 217 -19.78 -12.49 -16.70
N ASN A 218 -21.00 -11.99 -16.50
CA ASN A 218 -21.86 -11.50 -17.59
C ASN A 218 -22.04 -9.98 -17.59
N ALA A 219 -21.21 -9.25 -16.85
CA ALA A 219 -21.27 -7.81 -16.78
C ALA A 219 -19.84 -7.24 -16.66
N PRO A 220 -19.59 -6.03 -17.19
CA PRO A 220 -18.27 -5.43 -17.19
C PRO A 220 -17.90 -4.80 -15.83
N PHE A 221 -18.32 -5.42 -14.73
CA PHE A 221 -18.13 -4.88 -13.39
C PHE A 221 -17.29 -5.82 -12.52
N GLY A 222 -16.44 -5.23 -11.70
CA GLY A 222 -15.73 -5.86 -10.61
C GLY A 222 -15.96 -5.09 -9.31
N PHE A 223 -15.96 -5.79 -8.18
CA PHE A 223 -16.10 -5.19 -6.86
C PHE A 223 -15.03 -5.74 -5.94
N SER A 224 -14.42 -4.86 -5.18
CA SER A 224 -13.44 -5.19 -4.16
C SER A 224 -13.88 -4.65 -2.80
N PHE A 225 -13.64 -5.43 -1.79
CA PHE A 225 -13.85 -5.07 -0.40
C PHE A 225 -12.61 -5.44 0.39
N THR A 226 -12.01 -4.48 1.09
CA THR A 226 -10.81 -4.70 1.89
C THR A 226 -11.04 -4.18 3.30
N ALA A 227 -10.68 -4.98 4.29
CA ALA A 227 -10.59 -4.58 5.69
C ALA A 227 -9.12 -4.47 6.08
N ASN A 228 -8.73 -3.36 6.67
CA ASN A 228 -7.36 -3.04 7.11
C ASN A 228 -7.32 -2.65 8.58
N HIS A 229 -6.12 -2.53 9.15
CA HIS A 229 -5.88 -2.24 10.58
C HIS A 229 -6.58 -3.22 11.54
N LEU A 230 -6.69 -4.50 11.13
CA LEU A 230 -7.42 -5.51 11.89
C LEU A 230 -6.73 -5.91 13.21
N GLN A 231 -5.46 -5.52 13.41
CA GLN A 231 -4.72 -5.68 14.66
C GLN A 231 -5.23 -4.76 15.78
N GLN A 232 -5.99 -3.73 15.44
CA GLN A 232 -6.45 -2.73 16.41
C GLN A 232 -7.92 -2.39 16.15
N PHE A 233 -8.77 -2.53 17.16
CA PHE A 233 -10.22 -2.32 17.02
C PHE A 233 -10.63 -0.84 16.96
N ASP A 234 -9.97 0.05 17.71
CA ASP A 234 -10.26 1.49 17.70
C ASP A 234 -9.10 2.27 17.10
N ILE A 235 -9.24 2.65 15.84
CA ILE A 235 -8.24 3.39 15.05
C ILE A 235 -8.57 4.89 14.97
N ARG A 236 -9.43 5.40 15.82
CA ARG A 236 -9.75 6.82 15.85
C ARG A 236 -8.59 7.60 16.47
N TYR A 237 -8.25 8.70 15.83
CA TYR A 237 -7.39 9.68 16.45
C TYR A 237 -8.18 10.39 17.57
N SER A 238 -7.70 10.32 18.78
CA SER A 238 -8.28 11.00 19.95
C SER A 238 -7.16 11.66 20.73
N ASP A 239 -6.85 12.88 20.35
CA ASP A 239 -6.00 13.76 21.15
C ASP A 239 -6.87 14.67 22.01
N THR A 240 -6.94 14.35 23.31
CA THR A 240 -7.73 15.13 24.26
C THR A 240 -7.16 16.54 24.47
N ALA A 241 -5.84 16.72 24.36
CA ALA A 241 -5.20 18.03 24.48
C ALA A 241 -5.56 18.91 23.27
N PHE A 242 -5.39 18.39 22.06
CA PHE A 242 -5.77 19.08 20.82
C PHE A 242 -7.26 19.41 20.76
N ASN A 243 -8.12 18.49 21.19
CA ASN A 243 -9.55 18.69 21.22
C ASN A 243 -9.94 19.81 22.22
N ASN A 244 -9.31 19.85 23.40
CA ASN A 244 -9.56 20.87 24.41
C ASN A 244 -9.06 22.25 23.95
N GLU A 245 -7.87 22.35 23.33
CA GLU A 245 -7.31 23.62 22.84
C GLU A 245 -8.13 24.21 21.69
N ASN A 246 -8.71 23.37 20.84
CA ASN A 246 -9.48 23.82 19.66
C ASN A 246 -10.99 23.83 19.88
N GLY A 247 -11.46 23.62 21.11
CA GLY A 247 -12.89 23.66 21.44
C GLY A 247 -13.71 22.52 20.81
N PHE A 248 -13.03 21.48 20.32
CA PHE A 248 -13.72 20.27 19.88
C PHE A 248 -14.21 19.55 21.14
N SER A 249 -15.52 19.35 21.25
CA SER A 249 -16.06 18.55 22.33
C SER A 249 -15.36 17.18 22.27
N ASN A 250 -14.73 16.79 23.37
CA ASN A 250 -14.29 15.40 23.57
C ASN A 250 -15.53 14.55 23.36
N GLY A 251 -15.76 14.18 22.09
CA GLY A 251 -17.00 13.63 21.63
C GLY A 251 -17.36 12.46 22.52
N SER A 252 -18.42 12.67 23.24
CA SER A 252 -19.11 11.66 24.01
C SER A 252 -18.93 10.29 23.35
N ASN A 253 -18.62 9.29 24.16
CA ASN A 253 -18.50 7.86 23.83
C ASN A 253 -19.64 7.26 22.99
N SER A 254 -20.51 8.06 22.41
CA SER A 254 -21.73 7.66 21.72
C SER A 254 -21.63 7.58 20.19
N LYS A 255 -20.45 7.83 19.58
CA LYS A 255 -20.34 7.42 18.19
C LYS A 255 -20.26 5.89 18.17
N THR A 256 -21.33 5.34 17.74
CA THR A 256 -21.77 3.95 17.67
C THR A 256 -20.62 3.02 17.27
N SER A 257 -20.63 1.79 17.76
CA SER A 257 -19.74 0.69 17.33
C SER A 257 -19.62 0.57 15.81
N PHE A 258 -20.61 1.01 15.05
CA PHE A 258 -20.60 1.08 13.59
C PHE A 258 -19.50 2.00 13.04
N ASP A 259 -19.31 3.22 13.56
CA ASP A 259 -18.26 4.13 13.08
C ASP A 259 -16.86 3.51 13.24
N LYS A 260 -16.61 2.85 14.38
CA LYS A 260 -15.35 2.13 14.62
C LYS A 260 -15.10 1.03 13.60
N ILE A 261 -16.12 0.22 13.32
CA ILE A 261 -16.06 -0.91 12.39
C ILE A 261 -15.89 -0.41 10.94
N PHE A 262 -16.67 0.59 10.51
CA PHE A 262 -16.60 1.09 9.13
C PHE A 262 -15.27 1.75 8.79
N ARG A 263 -14.51 2.28 9.75
CA ARG A 263 -13.17 2.83 9.52
C ARG A 263 -12.16 1.83 8.99
N HIS A 264 -12.39 0.54 9.23
CA HIS A 264 -11.54 -0.51 8.70
C HIS A 264 -11.79 -0.82 7.23
N PHE A 265 -12.87 -0.32 6.62
CA PHE A 265 -13.31 -0.80 5.33
C PHE A 265 -13.03 0.16 4.18
N VAL A 266 -12.52 -0.44 3.10
CA VAL A 266 -12.31 0.19 1.81
C VAL A 266 -13.10 -0.57 0.75
N PHE A 267 -13.88 0.16 -0.04
CA PHE A 267 -14.71 -0.37 -1.12
C PHE A 267 -14.15 0.12 -2.45
N ALA A 268 -14.17 -0.74 -3.46
CA ALA A 268 -13.85 -0.32 -4.82
C ALA A 268 -14.72 -1.02 -5.85
N ALA A 269 -14.97 -0.32 -6.95
CA ALA A 269 -15.67 -0.83 -8.10
C ALA A 269 -14.85 -0.57 -9.37
N ASP A 270 -14.81 -1.56 -10.23
CA ASP A 270 -14.15 -1.51 -11.53
C ASP A 270 -15.19 -1.63 -12.64
N ILE A 271 -14.99 -0.86 -13.71
CA ILE A 271 -15.74 -0.96 -14.95
C ILE A 271 -14.76 -1.30 -16.05
N TYR A 272 -14.96 -2.42 -16.74
CA TYR A 272 -14.13 -2.89 -17.84
C TYR A 272 -14.79 -2.54 -19.18
N LEU A 273 -14.21 -1.60 -19.90
CA LEU A 273 -14.68 -1.18 -21.23
C LEU A 273 -13.92 -1.98 -22.30
N GLY A 274 -14.42 -3.18 -22.59
CA GLY A 274 -13.69 -4.18 -23.34
C GLY A 274 -12.45 -4.68 -22.60
N ASP A 275 -11.41 -5.06 -23.38
CA ASP A 275 -10.15 -5.59 -22.82
C ASP A 275 -9.05 -4.52 -22.71
N LYS A 276 -9.36 -3.27 -23.04
CA LYS A 276 -8.35 -2.23 -23.19
C LYS A 276 -8.47 -1.07 -22.20
N VAL A 277 -9.64 -0.86 -21.63
CA VAL A 277 -9.86 0.28 -20.73
C VAL A 277 -10.51 -0.20 -19.44
N GLU A 278 -9.94 0.21 -18.35
CA GLU A 278 -10.43 -0.04 -17.00
C GLU A 278 -10.65 1.29 -16.30
N VAL A 279 -11.83 1.49 -15.73
CA VAL A 279 -12.15 2.63 -14.88
C VAL A 279 -12.43 2.11 -13.49
N THR A 280 -11.74 2.66 -12.50
CA THR A 280 -11.84 2.23 -11.11
C THR A 280 -12.29 3.39 -10.23
N ALA A 281 -13.22 3.15 -9.33
CA ALA A 281 -13.62 4.07 -8.28
C ALA A 281 -13.46 3.39 -6.92
N GLY A 282 -12.81 4.07 -5.99
CA GLY A 282 -12.58 3.59 -4.63
C GLY A 282 -13.14 4.55 -3.58
N TYR A 283 -13.53 4.01 -2.45
CA TYR A 283 -13.99 4.76 -1.31
C TYR A 283 -13.36 4.21 -0.02
N ASN A 284 -12.64 5.07 0.70
CA ASN A 284 -12.00 4.78 1.96
C ASN A 284 -12.66 5.60 3.08
N TYR A 285 -13.39 4.90 3.95
CA TYR A 285 -14.16 5.55 5.00
C TYR A 285 -13.25 6.17 6.08
N LEU A 286 -12.14 5.52 6.46
CA LEU A 286 -11.18 6.09 7.41
C LEU A 286 -10.65 7.43 6.90
N ARG A 287 -10.15 7.46 5.67
CA ARG A 287 -9.63 8.67 5.03
C ARG A 287 -10.66 9.79 4.97
N ARG A 288 -11.95 9.46 4.74
CA ARG A 288 -13.03 10.44 4.81
C ARG A 288 -13.15 11.06 6.20
N GLN A 289 -13.08 10.25 7.24
CA GLN A 289 -13.23 10.73 8.60
C GLN A 289 -12.03 11.57 9.07
N GLU A 290 -10.83 11.19 8.67
CA GLU A 290 -9.60 11.93 9.00
C GLU A 290 -9.49 13.27 8.29
N LEU A 291 -10.01 13.37 7.06
CA LEU A 291 -10.00 14.62 6.28
C LEU A 291 -11.17 15.56 6.59
N ASN A 292 -12.20 15.10 7.29
CA ASN A 292 -13.36 15.90 7.68
C ASN A 292 -13.16 16.48 9.09
N ILE A 293 -12.21 17.39 9.25
CA ILE A 293 -11.98 18.09 10.51
C ILE A 293 -12.96 19.28 10.58
N GLY A 294 -13.82 19.33 11.59
CA GLY A 294 -14.62 20.49 11.96
C GLY A 294 -15.60 21.00 10.89
N ASN A 295 -16.45 20.21 10.29
CA ASN A 295 -17.47 20.60 9.29
C ASN A 295 -16.95 21.25 7.99
N SER A 296 -15.66 21.42 7.78
CA SER A 296 -15.06 22.01 6.59
C SER A 296 -14.71 20.98 5.51
N GLY A 297 -15.22 19.75 5.62
CA GLY A 297 -14.90 18.64 4.73
C GLY A 297 -15.47 18.82 3.32
N ASN A 298 -14.64 18.55 2.32
CA ASN A 298 -15.07 18.43 0.93
C ASN A 298 -15.88 17.11 0.77
N GLY A 299 -17.01 17.16 0.05
CA GLY A 299 -17.84 15.98 -0.23
C GLY A 299 -17.11 14.83 -0.96
N LEU A 300 -15.98 15.11 -1.60
CA LEU A 300 -15.13 14.14 -2.30
C LEU A 300 -14.08 13.45 -1.40
N ASN A 301 -13.95 13.87 -0.15
CA ASN A 301 -13.02 13.24 0.78
C ASN A 301 -13.30 11.74 0.92
N GLY A 302 -12.26 10.93 0.87
CA GLY A 302 -12.36 9.48 0.91
C GLY A 302 -12.55 8.81 -0.46
N PHE A 303 -12.97 9.55 -1.49
CA PHE A 303 -13.08 9.01 -2.85
C PHE A 303 -11.75 9.01 -3.60
N SER A 304 -11.61 8.04 -4.49
CA SER A 304 -10.52 7.92 -5.46
C SER A 304 -11.09 7.49 -6.80
N LEU A 305 -10.48 7.94 -7.87
CA LEU A 305 -10.85 7.59 -9.24
C LEU A 305 -9.57 7.26 -10.02
N GLY A 306 -9.65 6.31 -10.94
CA GLY A 306 -8.56 5.99 -11.82
C GLY A 306 -9.02 5.45 -13.17
N VAL A 307 -8.16 5.62 -14.15
CA VAL A 307 -8.33 5.04 -15.48
C VAL A 307 -7.05 4.33 -15.89
N GLY A 308 -7.22 3.15 -16.48
CA GLY A 308 -6.15 2.35 -17.06
C GLY A 308 -6.39 2.08 -18.53
N VAL A 309 -5.38 2.31 -19.36
CA VAL A 309 -5.35 1.90 -20.76
C VAL A 309 -4.40 0.74 -20.90
N LEU A 310 -4.95 -0.43 -21.22
CA LEU A 310 -4.28 -1.72 -21.20
C LEU A 310 -3.97 -2.14 -22.64
N LEU A 311 -2.80 -1.79 -23.15
CA LEU A 311 -2.32 -2.24 -24.44
C LEU A 311 -1.41 -3.47 -24.26
N ARG A 312 -1.23 -4.23 -25.31
CA ARG A 312 -0.49 -5.49 -25.27
C ARG A 312 0.94 -5.36 -24.74
N LYS A 313 1.63 -4.25 -25.08
CA LYS A 313 3.04 -4.01 -24.73
C LYS A 313 3.22 -3.05 -23.58
N ILE A 314 2.29 -2.12 -23.39
CA ILE A 314 2.33 -1.04 -22.43
C ILE A 314 0.98 -0.87 -21.77
N GLN A 315 0.98 -0.60 -20.48
CA GLN A 315 -0.22 -0.15 -19.76
C GLN A 315 0.07 1.24 -19.18
N ILE A 316 -0.87 2.13 -19.37
CA ILE A 316 -0.81 3.50 -18.84
C ILE A 316 -1.95 3.62 -17.85
N ARG A 317 -1.64 4.02 -16.62
CA ARG A 317 -2.64 4.20 -15.57
C ARG A 317 -2.51 5.59 -14.96
N TYR A 318 -3.63 6.19 -14.71
CA TYR A 318 -3.71 7.47 -14.02
C TYR A 318 -4.74 7.39 -12.92
N ALA A 319 -4.46 7.96 -11.75
CA ALA A 319 -5.39 8.01 -10.63
C ALA A 319 -5.33 9.33 -9.89
N LEU A 320 -6.47 9.69 -9.33
CA LEU A 320 -6.68 10.83 -8.46
C LEU A 320 -7.29 10.36 -7.15
N ALA A 321 -6.83 10.95 -6.04
CA ALA A 321 -7.45 10.76 -4.73
C ALA A 321 -7.37 12.06 -3.92
N ALA A 322 -8.37 12.30 -3.09
CA ALA A 322 -8.33 13.38 -2.12
C ALA A 322 -7.59 12.90 -0.87
N TYR A 323 -6.45 13.50 -0.55
CA TYR A 323 -5.64 13.27 0.67
C TYR A 323 -5.54 14.49 1.57
N GLU A 324 -6.01 15.63 1.10
CA GLU A 324 -6.10 16.88 1.86
C GLU A 324 -7.33 17.64 1.41
N GLY A 325 -7.92 18.46 2.28
CA GLY A 325 -9.24 19.07 2.08
C GLY A 325 -9.48 19.80 0.76
N ASN A 326 -8.43 20.26 0.07
CA ASN A 326 -8.53 21.00 -1.21
C ASN A 326 -7.49 20.57 -2.25
N THR A 327 -6.67 19.55 -1.97
CA THR A 327 -5.59 19.13 -2.87
C THR A 327 -5.78 17.70 -3.30
N THR A 328 -5.68 17.45 -4.60
CA THR A 328 -5.74 16.12 -5.17
C THR A 328 -4.34 15.51 -5.26
N TYR A 329 -4.22 14.29 -4.81
CA TYR A 329 -3.09 13.43 -5.03
C TYR A 329 -3.21 12.80 -6.40
N SER A 330 -2.24 12.99 -7.28
CA SER A 330 -2.28 12.46 -8.64
C SER A 330 -1.10 11.56 -8.92
N GLN A 331 -1.38 10.39 -9.50
CA GLN A 331 -0.38 9.42 -9.90
C GLN A 331 -0.49 9.07 -11.37
N LEU A 332 0.65 8.99 -12.05
CA LEU A 332 0.80 8.45 -13.39
C LEU A 332 1.72 7.23 -13.32
N GLY A 333 1.29 6.11 -13.85
CA GLY A 333 2.04 4.87 -13.90
C GLY A 333 2.15 4.31 -15.32
N LEU A 334 3.32 3.78 -15.63
CA LEU A 334 3.63 3.09 -16.87
C LEU A 334 4.09 1.68 -16.53
N ASN A 335 3.42 0.67 -17.11
CA ASN A 335 3.81 -0.73 -16.98
C ASN A 335 4.22 -1.26 -18.35
N LEU A 336 5.46 -1.72 -18.47
CA LEU A 336 6.09 -2.14 -19.72
C LEU A 336 6.47 -3.62 -19.65
N LYS A 337 6.18 -4.38 -20.71
CA LYS A 337 6.67 -5.76 -20.88
C LYS A 337 8.01 -5.73 -21.64
N LEU A 338 9.13 -5.66 -20.91
CA LEU A 338 10.47 -5.42 -21.47
C LEU A 338 10.90 -6.48 -22.50
N ASN A 339 10.51 -7.74 -22.33
CA ASN A 339 10.81 -8.81 -23.28
C ASN A 339 10.23 -8.57 -24.69
N GLN A 340 9.17 -7.76 -24.79
CA GLN A 340 8.56 -7.41 -26.10
C GLN A 340 9.32 -6.28 -26.83
N TYR A 341 10.18 -5.53 -26.11
CA TYR A 341 11.00 -4.47 -26.70
C TYR A 341 12.44 -4.91 -26.92
N PHE A 342 13.02 -5.65 -25.97
CA PHE A 342 14.46 -5.91 -25.91
C PHE A 342 14.83 -7.40 -26.03
N GLY A 343 13.87 -8.31 -26.21
CA GLY A 343 14.10 -9.74 -26.27
C GLY A 343 14.69 -10.32 -24.98
N LEU A 344 14.45 -9.68 -23.85
CA LEU A 344 14.99 -10.05 -22.52
C LEU A 344 14.49 -11.40 -22.01
N GLY A 345 13.48 -12.03 -22.66
CA GLY A 345 13.02 -13.38 -22.32
C GLY A 345 14.08 -14.47 -22.45
N LYS A 346 15.19 -14.18 -23.16
CA LYS A 346 16.36 -15.07 -23.30
C LYS A 346 17.57 -14.63 -22.47
N PHE A 347 17.44 -13.63 -21.62
CA PHE A 347 18.58 -13.07 -20.90
C PHE A 347 19.20 -14.07 -19.90
N GLY A 348 18.36 -14.91 -19.29
CA GLY A 348 18.82 -15.99 -18.41
C GLY A 348 19.50 -17.16 -19.14
N GLU A 349 19.08 -17.48 -20.37
CA GLU A 349 19.67 -18.56 -21.16
C GLU A 349 21.07 -18.20 -21.72
N ARG A 350 21.32 -16.91 -21.98
CA ARG A 350 22.61 -16.44 -22.53
C ARG A 350 23.69 -16.20 -21.49
N ILE A 351 23.33 -16.02 -20.22
CA ILE A 351 24.28 -15.74 -19.13
C ILE A 351 24.66 -17.02 -18.37
N GLY A 352 24.08 -18.16 -18.71
CA GLY A 352 24.48 -19.46 -18.14
C GLY A 352 24.12 -19.64 -16.65
N TRP A 353 23.07 -19.05 -16.22
CA TRP A 353 22.52 -19.23 -14.86
C TRP A 353 21.49 -20.36 -14.81
#